data_df92829602dae5355de2f9a41f82b89e
#
_entry.id   df92829602dae5355de2f9a41f82b89e
#
_cell.length_a   1.000
_cell.length_b   1.000
_cell.length_c   1.000
_cell.angle_alpha   90.00
_cell.angle_beta   90.00
_cell.angle_gamma   90.00
#
_symmetry.space_group_name_H-M   'P 1'
#
loop_
_entity.id
_entity.type
_entity.pdbx_description
1 polymer ?
#
loop_
_entity_poly.entity_id
_entity_poly.type
_entity_poly.pdbx_seq_one_letter_code
_entity_poly.pdbx_strand_id
1 'polypeptide(L)'
;MKNDDEQSSLILAVIGIIPVIWFALLVAPYLSSGLMGILEGVPKAMNHPFSIQLCGDSVKTVLIFLLSYGMGIGIYLSTRKHYRRGEEHGSAKWGNVKKINRRYREKRFTKNKLLTMHVQISYNMRKHLRNVLTVVIGGSGSGKTRFFAKPNLMQANTSFVVLDPKGENLRDTGYLLEEKGYEVRVLDLINMEKSHCYNPFVYLKDDNDVQRLVTNLFKATTPKGSQSNDPFWDTAASMLLLALIFYLRYEAPEEEQNFPMVMEMLRAGEVREDDDQYQSPLDELFERLEMKNPEHIAVKYYKDYHSGSAKTLKSIQITLAARLEKFNLSSLAALTATDDLDLPSLGERKVALFALIPDNDTSYNFLVSILYTQLFQQLFYLADHKYGGRLPVHVHFLMDEFANVSLPDDFDKILSVMRSREVSVSIILQNLAQLKALFEKQWESIMGNCDEFLYLGGNEQGTHKYVSELLGKATIDTNTYGKSTGHSGNYSTNYQNTGRELMTPDEVRMLDNRYAILFIRGERPILDEKFDILKHPNVGLTTDGNGKPYLHGAVDRAVASISLGDSLEDEFADDSLESEGYELLSDEDLEEIIQKYE
;
A
#
# COMPACT_ATOMS: atom_id res chain seq x y z
N MET A 1 -9.27 -29.95 -12.75
CA MET A 1 -8.50 -31.21 -12.83
C MET A 1 -9.12 -32.40 -12.06
N LYS A 2 -9.81 -32.19 -10.93
CA LYS A 2 -10.45 -33.32 -10.19
C LYS A 2 -11.63 -33.96 -10.95
N ASN A 3 -12.33 -33.21 -11.78
CA ASN A 3 -13.50 -33.68 -12.57
C ASN A 3 -13.12 -34.47 -13.85
N ASP A 4 -11.96 -34.22 -14.45
CA ASP A 4 -11.62 -34.80 -15.74
C ASP A 4 -11.23 -36.28 -15.63
N ASP A 5 -10.52 -36.67 -14.55
CA ASP A 5 -10.14 -38.08 -14.31
C ASP A 5 -11.34 -38.95 -13.86
N GLU A 6 -12.27 -38.38 -13.12
CA GLU A 6 -13.50 -39.07 -12.73
C GLU A 6 -14.42 -39.23 -13.93
N GLN A 7 -14.57 -38.21 -14.76
CA GLN A 7 -15.35 -38.28 -16.00
C GLN A 7 -14.73 -39.28 -16.99
N SER A 8 -13.41 -39.28 -17.15
CA SER A 8 -12.72 -40.22 -18.05
C SER A 8 -12.90 -41.68 -17.62
N SER A 9 -12.82 -41.98 -16.30
CA SER A 9 -13.02 -43.34 -15.79
C SER A 9 -14.49 -43.81 -15.91
N LEU A 10 -15.43 -42.89 -15.74
CA LEU A 10 -16.86 -43.18 -15.92
C LEU A 10 -17.19 -43.45 -17.39
N ILE A 11 -16.62 -42.70 -18.32
CA ILE A 11 -16.76 -42.91 -19.76
C ILE A 11 -16.21 -44.29 -20.18
N LEU A 12 -15.00 -44.64 -19.68
CA LEU A 12 -14.41 -45.95 -19.94
C LEU A 12 -15.27 -47.11 -19.38
N ALA A 13 -15.86 -46.93 -18.19
CA ALA A 13 -16.75 -47.90 -17.58
C ALA A 13 -18.05 -48.09 -18.41
N VAL A 14 -18.58 -46.99 -18.95
CA VAL A 14 -19.77 -47.07 -19.84
C VAL A 14 -19.42 -47.74 -21.17
N ILE A 15 -18.27 -47.41 -21.79
CA ILE A 15 -17.81 -48.07 -23.03
C ILE A 15 -17.57 -49.55 -22.80
N GLY A 16 -17.08 -49.96 -21.62
CA GLY A 16 -16.85 -51.35 -21.24
C GLY A 16 -18.13 -52.22 -21.13
N ILE A 17 -19.32 -51.63 -21.06
CA ILE A 17 -20.58 -52.35 -21.06
C ILE A 17 -20.78 -53.10 -22.40
N ILE A 18 -20.36 -52.51 -23.51
CA ILE A 18 -20.55 -53.10 -24.85
C ILE A 18 -19.88 -54.47 -25.00
N PRO A 19 -18.56 -54.61 -24.70
CA PRO A 19 -17.90 -55.92 -24.77
C PRO A 19 -18.43 -56.91 -23.72
N VAL A 20 -18.92 -56.43 -22.57
CA VAL A 20 -19.54 -57.30 -21.55
C VAL A 20 -20.86 -57.90 -22.07
N ILE A 21 -21.72 -57.07 -22.66
CA ILE A 21 -22.98 -57.57 -23.29
C ILE A 21 -22.66 -58.53 -24.43
N TRP A 22 -21.75 -58.19 -25.30
CA TRP A 22 -21.29 -59.03 -26.38
C TRP A 22 -20.80 -60.38 -25.87
N PHE A 23 -19.92 -60.42 -24.88
CA PHE A 23 -19.40 -61.66 -24.30
C PHE A 23 -20.49 -62.47 -23.59
N ALA A 24 -21.38 -61.79 -22.85
CA ALA A 24 -22.54 -62.43 -22.20
C ALA A 24 -23.47 -63.13 -23.21
N LEU A 25 -23.76 -62.49 -24.35
CA LEU A 25 -24.57 -63.08 -25.42
C LEU A 25 -23.85 -64.24 -26.11
N LEU A 26 -22.55 -64.20 -26.24
CA LEU A 26 -21.73 -65.26 -26.82
C LEU A 26 -21.73 -66.54 -25.95
N VAL A 27 -21.75 -66.36 -24.62
CA VAL A 27 -21.72 -67.46 -23.64
C VAL A 27 -23.11 -67.94 -23.25
N ALA A 28 -24.19 -67.22 -23.55
CA ALA A 28 -25.55 -67.47 -23.12
C ALA A 28 -26.03 -68.88 -23.49
N PRO A 29 -25.77 -69.50 -24.71
CA PRO A 29 -26.23 -70.84 -25.05
C PRO A 29 -25.66 -71.97 -24.16
N TYR A 30 -24.50 -71.67 -23.49
CA TYR A 30 -23.82 -72.67 -22.65
C TYR A 30 -24.20 -72.57 -21.16
N LEU A 31 -24.99 -71.60 -20.77
CA LEU A 31 -25.38 -71.35 -19.36
C LEU A 31 -26.37 -72.45 -18.87
N SER A 32 -27.17 -73.05 -19.75
CA SER A 32 -28.13 -74.09 -19.40
C SER A 32 -27.48 -75.31 -18.75
N SER A 33 -26.21 -75.58 -19.01
CA SER A 33 -25.40 -76.64 -18.40
C SER A 33 -24.66 -76.23 -17.11
N GLY A 34 -24.99 -75.11 -16.53
CA GLY A 34 -24.36 -74.56 -15.31
C GLY A 34 -22.94 -74.05 -15.51
N LEU A 35 -22.20 -73.87 -14.41
CA LEU A 35 -20.84 -73.34 -14.41
C LEU A 35 -19.83 -74.12 -15.26
N MET A 36 -19.98 -75.46 -15.27
CA MET A 36 -19.15 -76.37 -16.12
C MET A 36 -19.44 -76.15 -17.61
N GLY A 37 -20.69 -75.94 -18.00
CA GLY A 37 -21.06 -75.62 -19.39
C GLY A 37 -20.42 -74.28 -19.87
N ILE A 38 -20.32 -73.29 -19.01
CA ILE A 38 -19.62 -72.00 -19.32
C ILE A 38 -18.15 -72.27 -19.56
N LEU A 39 -17.46 -72.97 -18.66
CA LEU A 39 -16.03 -73.28 -18.78
C LEU A 39 -15.65 -74.03 -20.07
N GLU A 40 -16.47 -74.99 -20.46
CA GLU A 40 -16.31 -75.76 -21.72
C GLU A 40 -16.77 -74.97 -22.94
N GLY A 41 -17.77 -74.12 -22.79
CA GLY A 41 -18.40 -73.36 -23.87
C GLY A 41 -17.61 -72.16 -24.31
N VAL A 42 -16.87 -71.46 -23.35
CA VAL A 42 -16.09 -70.30 -23.67
C VAL A 42 -15.05 -70.52 -24.78
N PRO A 43 -14.21 -71.59 -24.77
CA PRO A 43 -13.28 -71.83 -25.85
C PRO A 43 -14.00 -72.13 -27.22
N LYS A 44 -15.14 -72.77 -27.17
CA LYS A 44 -15.96 -73.08 -28.40
C LYS A 44 -16.57 -71.78 -28.94
N ALA A 45 -17.10 -70.93 -28.09
CA ALA A 45 -17.69 -69.68 -28.45
C ALA A 45 -16.62 -68.67 -29.02
N MET A 46 -15.42 -68.68 -28.49
CA MET A 46 -14.33 -67.84 -28.98
C MET A 46 -13.77 -68.24 -30.34
N ASN A 47 -14.00 -69.45 -30.79
CA ASN A 47 -13.67 -69.85 -32.16
C ASN A 47 -14.55 -69.16 -33.21
N HIS A 48 -15.76 -68.73 -32.85
CA HIS A 48 -16.70 -68.03 -33.74
C HIS A 48 -17.23 -66.74 -33.04
N PRO A 49 -16.42 -65.75 -32.81
CA PRO A 49 -16.70 -64.61 -31.90
C PRO A 49 -17.87 -63.71 -32.36
N PHE A 50 -18.24 -63.75 -33.61
CA PHE A 50 -19.35 -62.93 -34.16
C PHE A 50 -20.65 -63.73 -34.39
N SER A 51 -20.71 -65.05 -34.11
CA SER A 51 -21.93 -65.87 -34.25
C SER A 51 -22.73 -65.85 -32.94
N ILE A 52 -23.57 -64.82 -32.75
CA ILE A 52 -24.44 -64.68 -31.57
C ILE A 52 -25.72 -65.47 -31.82
N GLN A 53 -26.01 -66.44 -30.96
CA GLN A 53 -27.28 -67.20 -30.98
C GLN A 53 -28.13 -66.74 -29.78
N LEU A 54 -29.29 -66.14 -30.05
CA LEU A 54 -30.25 -65.77 -29.02
C LEU A 54 -31.01 -67.03 -28.53
N CYS A 55 -30.95 -67.31 -27.25
CA CYS A 55 -31.66 -68.39 -26.55
C CYS A 55 -32.49 -67.84 -25.38
N GLY A 56 -33.36 -68.65 -24.80
CA GLY A 56 -34.23 -68.20 -23.69
C GLY A 56 -33.51 -67.65 -22.46
N ASP A 57 -32.27 -68.10 -22.29
CA ASP A 57 -31.44 -67.64 -21.15
C ASP A 57 -30.53 -66.43 -21.47
N SER A 58 -30.58 -65.91 -22.72
CA SER A 58 -29.74 -64.76 -23.12
C SER A 58 -29.92 -63.52 -22.20
N VAL A 59 -31.18 -63.20 -21.86
CA VAL A 59 -31.46 -62.03 -20.99
C VAL A 59 -30.92 -62.23 -19.57
N LYS A 60 -31.10 -63.46 -19.01
CA LYS A 60 -30.57 -63.78 -17.67
C LYS A 60 -29.03 -63.67 -17.62
N THR A 61 -28.39 -64.23 -18.67
CA THR A 61 -26.90 -64.16 -18.77
C THR A 61 -26.40 -62.77 -18.87
N VAL A 62 -27.00 -61.91 -19.70
CA VAL A 62 -26.62 -60.49 -19.81
C VAL A 62 -26.79 -59.77 -18.46
N LEU A 63 -27.91 -60.03 -17.76
CA LEU A 63 -28.14 -59.43 -16.44
C LEU A 63 -27.09 -59.86 -15.41
N ILE A 64 -26.71 -61.14 -15.35
CA ILE A 64 -25.68 -61.66 -14.44
C ILE A 64 -24.33 -61.03 -14.75
N PHE A 65 -23.93 -60.93 -16.02
CA PHE A 65 -22.64 -60.30 -16.39
C PHE A 65 -22.63 -58.81 -16.15
N LEU A 66 -23.73 -58.10 -16.39
CA LEU A 66 -23.84 -56.66 -16.07
C LEU A 66 -23.78 -56.41 -14.57
N LEU A 67 -24.45 -57.26 -13.75
CA LEU A 67 -24.37 -57.17 -12.29
C LEU A 67 -22.95 -57.45 -11.80
N SER A 68 -22.29 -58.50 -12.32
CA SER A 68 -20.89 -58.80 -11.98
C SER A 68 -19.94 -57.72 -12.40
N TYR A 69 -20.13 -57.14 -13.60
CA TYR A 69 -19.34 -55.98 -14.07
C TYR A 69 -19.57 -54.76 -13.22
N GLY A 70 -20.83 -54.42 -12.90
CA GLY A 70 -21.17 -53.31 -12.01
C GLY A 70 -20.59 -53.48 -10.62
N MET A 71 -20.64 -54.72 -10.07
CA MET A 71 -19.99 -55.01 -8.77
C MET A 71 -18.46 -54.85 -8.85
N GLY A 72 -17.83 -55.34 -9.94
CA GLY A 72 -16.39 -55.17 -10.17
C GLY A 72 -15.97 -53.70 -10.27
N ILE A 73 -16.73 -52.87 -11.00
CA ILE A 73 -16.53 -51.44 -11.07
C ILE A 73 -16.77 -50.80 -9.71
N GLY A 74 -17.82 -51.16 -8.98
CA GLY A 74 -18.11 -50.65 -7.64
C GLY A 74 -16.96 -50.92 -6.67
N ILE A 75 -16.41 -52.15 -6.67
CA ILE A 75 -15.23 -52.51 -5.89
C ILE A 75 -14.01 -51.69 -6.33
N TYR A 76 -13.75 -51.56 -7.63
CA TYR A 76 -12.66 -50.78 -8.17
C TYR A 76 -12.76 -49.31 -7.75
N LEU A 77 -13.93 -48.69 -7.88
CA LEU A 77 -14.15 -47.30 -7.48
C LEU A 77 -14.05 -47.09 -5.96
N SER A 78 -14.58 -48.07 -5.17
CA SER A 78 -14.52 -48.05 -3.70
C SER A 78 -13.09 -48.25 -3.15
N THR A 79 -12.29 -49.08 -3.81
CA THR A 79 -10.91 -49.36 -3.39
C THR A 79 -9.89 -48.42 -4.02
N ARG A 80 -10.32 -47.52 -4.94
CA ARG A 80 -9.44 -46.55 -5.59
C ARG A 80 -8.90 -45.56 -4.57
N LYS A 81 -7.67 -45.74 -4.14
CA LYS A 81 -6.98 -44.79 -3.28
C LYS A 81 -6.65 -43.53 -4.08
N HIS A 82 -7.11 -42.39 -3.60
CA HIS A 82 -6.78 -41.09 -4.17
C HIS A 82 -5.33 -40.69 -3.84
N TYR A 83 -4.39 -41.26 -4.53
CA TYR A 83 -2.98 -40.84 -4.39
C TYR A 83 -2.76 -39.54 -5.15
N ARG A 84 -2.33 -38.50 -4.43
CA ARG A 84 -1.72 -37.31 -5.05
C ARG A 84 -0.24 -37.61 -5.29
N ARG A 85 0.06 -38.39 -6.31
CA ARG A 85 1.44 -38.77 -6.63
C ARG A 85 2.29 -37.54 -6.91
N GLY A 86 3.41 -37.37 -6.18
CA GLY A 86 4.32 -36.22 -6.25
C GLY A 86 3.82 -34.96 -5.53
N GLU A 87 2.75 -35.08 -4.74
CA GLU A 87 2.19 -34.01 -3.88
C GLU A 87 1.81 -34.54 -2.49
N GLU A 88 2.37 -35.70 -2.07
CA GLU A 88 2.01 -36.38 -0.81
C GLU A 88 2.37 -35.55 0.42
N HIS A 89 3.47 -34.82 0.38
CA HIS A 89 3.99 -33.99 1.47
C HIS A 89 3.86 -32.48 1.20
N GLY A 90 3.48 -32.08 -0.03
CA GLY A 90 3.30 -30.68 -0.41
C GLY A 90 3.27 -30.48 -1.91
N SER A 91 2.50 -29.48 -2.36
CA SER A 91 2.27 -29.17 -3.78
C SER A 91 2.99 -27.89 -4.23
N ALA A 92 3.89 -27.34 -3.43
CA ALA A 92 4.62 -26.10 -3.74
C ALA A 92 5.46 -26.26 -5.01
N LYS A 93 5.32 -25.32 -5.91
CA LYS A 93 6.07 -25.26 -7.20
C LYS A 93 6.16 -23.80 -7.63
N TRP A 94 7.22 -23.46 -8.33
CA TRP A 94 7.33 -22.14 -8.95
C TRP A 94 6.25 -21.91 -10.00
N GLY A 95 5.74 -20.68 -10.05
CA GLY A 95 4.73 -20.23 -10.99
C GLY A 95 5.29 -20.01 -12.40
N ASN A 96 4.40 -19.81 -13.36
CA ASN A 96 4.75 -19.54 -14.75
C ASN A 96 4.42 -18.09 -15.11
N VAL A 97 5.47 -17.29 -15.36
CA VAL A 97 5.38 -15.87 -15.73
C VAL A 97 4.47 -15.64 -16.94
N LYS A 98 4.56 -16.47 -18.00
CA LYS A 98 3.73 -16.31 -19.20
C LYS A 98 2.24 -16.47 -18.89
N LYS A 99 1.89 -17.42 -18.00
CA LYS A 99 0.49 -17.65 -17.58
C LYS A 99 -0.03 -16.46 -16.78
N ILE A 100 0.77 -15.89 -15.88
CA ILE A 100 0.40 -14.73 -15.08
C ILE A 100 0.21 -13.50 -15.96
N ASN A 101 1.17 -13.18 -16.82
CA ASN A 101 1.06 -12.05 -17.72
C ASN A 101 -0.15 -12.16 -18.67
N ARG A 102 -0.46 -13.37 -19.15
CA ARG A 102 -1.68 -13.60 -19.98
C ARG A 102 -2.97 -13.23 -19.24
N ARG A 103 -2.98 -13.39 -17.91
CA ARG A 103 -4.16 -13.14 -17.07
C ARG A 103 -4.27 -11.71 -16.60
N TYR A 104 -3.14 -11.09 -16.23
CA TYR A 104 -3.12 -9.83 -15.48
C TYR A 104 -2.56 -8.64 -16.25
N ARG A 105 -1.74 -8.85 -17.28
CA ARG A 105 -1.07 -7.79 -18.02
C ARG A 105 -1.98 -7.16 -19.07
N GLU A 106 -1.86 -5.82 -19.25
CA GLU A 106 -2.34 -5.10 -20.42
C GLU A 106 -1.30 -5.13 -21.55
N LYS A 107 -1.80 -5.08 -22.82
CA LYS A 107 -0.92 -5.10 -24.00
C LYS A 107 0.04 -3.92 -24.04
N ARG A 108 -0.45 -2.72 -23.67
CA ARG A 108 0.36 -1.52 -23.64
C ARG A 108 1.24 -1.55 -22.38
N PHE A 109 2.56 -1.53 -22.53
CA PHE A 109 3.55 -1.61 -21.46
C PHE A 109 3.29 -0.59 -20.34
N THR A 110 3.09 0.69 -20.71
CA THR A 110 2.88 1.80 -19.76
C THR A 110 1.57 1.74 -18.99
N LYS A 111 0.63 0.83 -19.29
CA LYS A 111 -0.61 0.65 -18.50
C LYS A 111 -0.48 -0.36 -17.37
N ASN A 112 0.71 -0.85 -17.13
CA ASN A 112 0.96 -1.86 -16.12
C ASN A 112 1.81 -1.33 -14.98
N LYS A 113 1.63 -1.91 -13.81
CA LYS A 113 2.54 -1.87 -12.68
C LYS A 113 3.65 -2.91 -12.91
N LEU A 114 4.88 -2.53 -12.67
CA LEU A 114 6.05 -3.39 -12.82
C LEU A 114 6.36 -4.03 -11.47
N LEU A 115 6.36 -5.36 -11.39
CA LEU A 115 6.68 -6.09 -10.17
C LEU A 115 8.08 -6.70 -10.23
N THR A 116 8.41 -7.33 -11.37
CA THR A 116 9.74 -7.90 -11.65
C THR A 116 10.08 -7.64 -13.10
N MET A 117 11.23 -8.13 -13.57
CA MET A 117 11.66 -7.94 -14.96
C MET A 117 10.61 -8.42 -15.96
N HIS A 118 9.98 -9.54 -15.69
CA HIS A 118 9.06 -10.17 -16.62
C HIS A 118 7.61 -10.16 -16.16
N VAL A 119 7.28 -9.85 -14.89
CA VAL A 119 5.91 -9.84 -14.36
C VAL A 119 5.37 -8.43 -14.27
N GLN A 120 4.21 -8.23 -14.90
CA GLN A 120 3.49 -6.96 -14.94
C GLN A 120 2.01 -7.18 -14.64
N ILE A 121 1.41 -6.25 -13.91
CA ILE A 121 -0.03 -6.28 -13.59
C ILE A 121 -0.69 -4.97 -14.00
N SER A 122 -1.84 -5.06 -14.65
CA SER A 122 -2.63 -3.90 -15.06
C SER A 122 -3.24 -3.18 -13.85
N TYR A 123 -3.30 -1.85 -13.88
CA TYR A 123 -4.12 -1.08 -12.94
C TYR A 123 -5.63 -1.23 -13.16
N ASN A 124 -6.06 -1.91 -14.23
CA ASN A 124 -7.48 -2.22 -14.43
C ASN A 124 -7.95 -3.37 -13.52
N MET A 125 -8.17 -3.04 -12.27
CA MET A 125 -8.57 -3.99 -11.22
C MET A 125 -9.92 -4.70 -11.49
N ARG A 126 -10.77 -4.14 -12.35
CA ARG A 126 -12.03 -4.78 -12.77
C ARG A 126 -11.80 -5.99 -13.65
N LYS A 127 -10.79 -5.92 -14.51
CA LYS A 127 -10.49 -6.99 -15.47
C LYS A 127 -10.03 -8.28 -14.79
N HIS A 128 -9.22 -8.17 -13.75
CA HIS A 128 -8.62 -9.33 -13.11
C HIS A 128 -9.10 -9.58 -11.66
N LEU A 129 -9.98 -8.72 -11.15
CA LEU A 129 -10.62 -8.83 -9.83
C LEU A 129 -9.61 -8.89 -8.65
N ARG A 130 -8.40 -8.36 -8.85
CA ARG A 130 -7.36 -8.20 -7.83
C ARG A 130 -7.24 -6.74 -7.45
N ASN A 131 -6.80 -6.47 -6.24
CA ASN A 131 -6.26 -5.15 -5.93
C ASN A 131 -4.80 -5.08 -6.42
N VAL A 132 -4.27 -3.88 -6.52
CA VAL A 132 -2.87 -3.63 -6.86
C VAL A 132 -2.10 -3.03 -5.67
N LEU A 133 -2.54 -3.45 -4.46
CA LEU A 133 -1.85 -3.14 -3.22
C LEU A 133 -0.66 -4.06 -3.07
N THR A 134 0.52 -3.51 -2.83
CA THR A 134 1.77 -4.26 -2.77
C THR A 134 2.51 -3.98 -1.48
N VAL A 135 3.02 -5.03 -0.87
CA VAL A 135 4.09 -4.91 0.13
C VAL A 135 5.41 -5.30 -0.52
N VAL A 136 6.40 -4.44 -0.41
CA VAL A 136 7.77 -4.66 -0.89
C VAL A 136 8.70 -4.72 0.30
N ILE A 137 9.38 -5.83 0.48
CA ILE A 137 10.39 -5.97 1.53
C ILE A 137 11.76 -6.19 0.92
N GLY A 138 12.71 -5.36 1.36
CA GLY A 138 14.10 -5.51 0.94
C GLY A 138 15.05 -4.76 1.87
N GLY A 139 16.10 -5.42 2.31
CA GLY A 139 17.13 -4.83 3.16
C GLY A 139 17.81 -3.60 2.55
N SER A 140 18.65 -2.94 3.33
CA SER A 140 19.49 -1.86 2.79
C SER A 140 20.35 -2.37 1.64
N GLY A 141 20.43 -1.62 0.53
CA GLY A 141 21.17 -2.03 -0.67
C GLY A 141 20.48 -3.08 -1.55
N SER A 142 19.29 -3.59 -1.19
CA SER A 142 18.52 -4.53 -2.03
C SER A 142 17.96 -3.90 -3.31
N GLY A 143 17.99 -2.55 -3.41
CA GLY A 143 17.56 -1.79 -4.57
C GLY A 143 16.06 -1.53 -4.65
N LYS A 144 15.36 -1.39 -3.51
CA LYS A 144 13.92 -1.06 -3.44
C LYS A 144 13.55 0.10 -4.35
N THR A 145 14.26 1.22 -4.21
CA THR A 145 14.03 2.43 -5.01
C THR A 145 14.37 2.18 -6.48
N ARG A 146 15.54 1.60 -6.79
CA ARG A 146 16.04 1.40 -8.15
C ARG A 146 15.24 0.37 -8.95
N PHE A 147 14.87 -0.76 -8.33
CA PHE A 147 14.25 -1.89 -9.06
C PHE A 147 12.72 -1.89 -8.96
N PHE A 148 12.12 -1.10 -8.06
CA PHE A 148 10.68 -1.08 -7.90
C PHE A 148 10.10 0.35 -7.94
N ALA A 149 10.54 1.28 -7.07
CA ALA A 149 9.92 2.59 -6.96
C ALA A 149 10.06 3.42 -8.27
N LYS A 150 11.30 3.71 -8.69
CA LYS A 150 11.57 4.48 -9.91
C LYS A 150 10.96 3.86 -11.16
N PRO A 151 11.07 2.54 -11.46
CA PRO A 151 10.44 1.96 -12.64
C PRO A 151 8.92 2.17 -12.69
N ASN A 152 8.24 2.14 -11.55
CA ASN A 152 6.79 2.38 -11.49
C ASN A 152 6.43 3.86 -11.66
N LEU A 153 7.23 4.80 -11.15
CA LEU A 153 7.08 6.23 -11.44
C LEU A 153 7.29 6.52 -12.93
N MET A 154 8.29 5.89 -13.54
CA MET A 154 8.59 6.03 -14.97
C MET A 154 7.48 5.53 -15.90
N GLN A 155 6.53 4.71 -15.40
CA GLN A 155 5.33 4.31 -16.16
C GLN A 155 4.40 5.50 -16.45
N ALA A 156 4.39 6.53 -15.60
CA ALA A 156 3.61 7.75 -15.76
C ALA A 156 2.13 7.49 -16.13
N ASN A 157 1.48 6.57 -15.41
CA ASN A 157 0.18 6.01 -15.77
C ASN A 157 -0.94 6.26 -14.75
N THR A 158 -0.61 6.76 -13.57
CA THR A 158 -1.54 7.11 -12.47
C THR A 158 -1.17 8.47 -11.93
N SER A 159 -2.00 9.11 -11.10
CA SER A 159 -1.48 10.13 -10.19
C SER A 159 -0.64 9.47 -9.11
N PHE A 160 0.38 10.15 -8.60
CA PHE A 160 1.29 9.59 -7.62
C PHE A 160 1.31 10.42 -6.35
N VAL A 161 1.35 9.74 -5.20
CA VAL A 161 1.75 10.30 -3.91
C VAL A 161 2.98 9.55 -3.45
N VAL A 162 4.11 10.22 -3.38
CA VAL A 162 5.41 9.60 -3.14
C VAL A 162 5.97 10.07 -1.81
N LEU A 163 6.19 9.14 -0.89
CA LEU A 163 7.04 9.40 0.26
C LEU A 163 8.49 9.18 -0.18
N ASP A 164 9.29 10.22 -0.16
CA ASP A 164 10.62 10.23 -0.76
C ASP A 164 11.70 10.70 0.24
N PRO A 165 12.25 9.77 1.01
CA PRO A 165 13.41 10.06 1.84
C PRO A 165 14.57 10.51 0.96
N LYS A 166 15.20 11.64 1.29
CA LYS A 166 16.34 12.25 0.54
C LYS A 166 16.00 12.91 -0.80
N GLY A 167 14.76 12.86 -1.29
CA GLY A 167 14.38 13.44 -2.58
C GLY A 167 14.99 12.75 -3.81
N GLU A 168 15.41 11.47 -3.67
CA GLU A 168 16.02 10.72 -4.78
C GLU A 168 15.03 10.43 -5.89
N ASN A 169 13.81 10.01 -5.55
CA ASN A 169 12.76 9.72 -6.52
C ASN A 169 12.37 10.98 -7.30
N LEU A 170 12.18 12.10 -6.60
CA LEU A 170 11.86 13.40 -7.22
C LEU A 170 12.96 13.85 -8.18
N ARG A 171 14.20 13.93 -7.68
CA ARG A 171 15.35 14.37 -8.48
C ARG A 171 15.50 13.57 -9.76
N ASP A 172 15.31 12.25 -9.67
CA ASP A 172 15.60 11.34 -10.78
C ASP A 172 14.43 11.17 -11.74
N THR A 173 13.18 11.38 -11.30
CA THR A 173 11.99 11.14 -12.14
C THR A 173 11.08 12.35 -12.34
N GLY A 174 11.28 13.44 -11.60
CA GLY A 174 10.41 14.63 -11.67
C GLY A 174 10.35 15.25 -13.07
N TYR A 175 11.48 15.41 -13.74
CA TYR A 175 11.55 15.90 -15.12
C TYR A 175 10.77 15.01 -16.10
N LEU A 176 10.89 13.69 -15.96
CA LEU A 176 10.09 12.74 -16.76
C LEU A 176 8.60 12.96 -16.55
N LEU A 177 8.17 13.16 -15.30
CA LEU A 177 6.75 13.35 -14.99
C LEU A 177 6.20 14.63 -15.59
N GLU A 178 6.94 15.75 -15.52
CA GLU A 178 6.56 17.00 -16.20
C GLU A 178 6.43 16.81 -17.71
N GLU A 179 7.41 16.18 -18.36
CA GLU A 179 7.37 15.86 -19.79
C GLU A 179 6.20 14.94 -20.18
N LYS A 180 5.67 14.16 -19.23
CA LYS A 180 4.45 13.34 -19.41
C LYS A 180 3.16 14.08 -19.05
N GLY A 181 3.23 15.38 -18.78
CA GLY A 181 2.10 16.25 -18.50
C GLY A 181 1.56 16.14 -17.08
N TYR A 182 2.42 15.81 -16.12
CA TYR A 182 2.09 15.88 -14.69
C TYR A 182 2.34 17.28 -14.16
N GLU A 183 1.47 17.70 -13.26
CA GLU A 183 1.75 18.77 -12.33
C GLU A 183 2.53 18.16 -11.15
N VAL A 184 3.77 18.59 -10.96
CA VAL A 184 4.64 18.11 -9.88
C VAL A 184 4.54 19.04 -8.71
N ARG A 185 4.09 18.52 -7.56
CA ARG A 185 3.98 19.26 -6.29
C ARG A 185 4.88 18.62 -5.25
N VAL A 186 5.46 19.42 -4.41
CA VAL A 186 6.45 18.95 -3.45
C VAL A 186 6.20 19.56 -2.08
N LEU A 187 5.95 18.71 -1.08
CA LEU A 187 6.08 19.08 0.32
C LEU A 187 7.50 18.74 0.74
N ASP A 188 8.37 19.75 0.84
CA ASP A 188 9.79 19.57 1.16
C ASP A 188 10.06 19.91 2.62
N LEU A 189 10.19 18.89 3.47
CA LEU A 189 10.56 19.05 4.87
C LEU A 189 12.08 18.99 5.11
N ILE A 190 12.87 18.80 4.04
CA ILE A 190 14.33 18.90 4.08
C ILE A 190 14.74 20.36 3.88
N ASN A 191 14.12 21.03 2.90
CA ASN A 191 14.33 22.45 2.64
C ASN A 191 12.96 23.14 2.47
N MET A 192 12.40 23.59 3.59
CA MET A 192 11.03 24.14 3.65
C MET A 192 10.86 25.41 2.81
N GLU A 193 11.93 26.17 2.57
CA GLU A 193 11.87 27.39 1.74
C GLU A 193 11.54 27.10 0.28
N LYS A 194 11.84 25.87 -0.18
CA LYS A 194 11.54 25.41 -1.55
C LYS A 194 10.23 24.63 -1.65
N SER A 195 9.53 24.42 -0.56
CA SER A 195 8.32 23.63 -0.50
C SER A 195 7.12 24.37 -1.06
N HIS A 196 6.19 23.64 -1.67
CA HIS A 196 4.81 24.12 -1.78
C HIS A 196 4.19 24.19 -0.39
N CYS A 197 3.30 25.16 -0.18
CA CYS A 197 2.60 25.33 1.08
C CYS A 197 1.51 24.28 1.26
N TYR A 198 1.28 23.86 2.51
CA TYR A 198 0.26 22.92 2.89
C TYR A 198 -0.46 23.40 4.15
N ASN A 199 -1.69 23.85 3.98
CA ASN A 199 -2.55 24.27 5.08
C ASN A 199 -3.61 23.21 5.38
N PRO A 200 -3.52 22.47 6.51
CA PRO A 200 -4.51 21.47 6.86
C PRO A 200 -5.94 21.99 7.04
N PHE A 201 -6.14 23.28 7.31
CA PHE A 201 -7.46 23.87 7.51
C PHE A 201 -8.32 23.88 6.24
N VAL A 202 -7.70 24.04 5.07
CA VAL A 202 -8.38 24.04 3.76
C VAL A 202 -9.16 22.73 3.52
N TYR A 203 -8.74 21.64 4.15
CA TYR A 203 -9.33 20.31 3.97
C TYR A 203 -10.34 19.92 5.04
N LEU A 204 -10.72 20.83 5.94
CA LEU A 204 -11.72 20.62 6.98
C LEU A 204 -13.11 20.90 6.42
N LYS A 205 -13.90 19.86 6.16
CA LYS A 205 -15.27 19.99 5.61
C LYS A 205 -16.35 20.06 6.68
N ASP A 206 -16.19 19.31 7.74
CA ASP A 206 -17.13 19.21 8.84
C ASP A 206 -16.43 19.19 10.22
N ASP A 207 -17.21 19.15 11.29
CA ASP A 207 -16.71 19.12 12.66
C ASP A 207 -15.92 17.85 12.97
N ASN A 208 -16.26 16.74 12.30
CA ASN A 208 -15.52 15.49 12.48
C ASN A 208 -14.11 15.58 11.90
N ASP A 209 -13.92 16.35 10.82
CA ASP A 209 -12.59 16.57 10.25
C ASP A 209 -11.70 17.38 11.20
N VAL A 210 -12.26 18.36 11.91
CA VAL A 210 -11.54 19.10 12.98
C VAL A 210 -11.12 18.14 14.10
N GLN A 211 -12.03 17.29 14.57
CA GLN A 211 -11.73 16.28 15.59
C GLN A 211 -10.60 15.33 15.14
N ARG A 212 -10.65 14.88 13.89
CA ARG A 212 -9.61 14.00 13.31
C ARG A 212 -8.27 14.70 13.20
N LEU A 213 -8.25 15.97 12.76
CA LEU A 213 -7.02 16.76 12.68
C LEU A 213 -6.34 16.85 14.04
N VAL A 214 -7.09 17.24 15.08
CA VAL A 214 -6.56 17.35 16.44
C VAL A 214 -6.08 16.00 16.97
N THR A 215 -6.88 14.94 16.81
CA THR A 215 -6.50 13.58 17.24
C THR A 215 -5.20 13.12 16.56
N ASN A 216 -5.07 13.32 15.24
CA ASN A 216 -3.88 12.94 14.50
C ASN A 216 -2.66 13.77 14.90
N LEU A 217 -2.83 15.06 15.12
CA LEU A 217 -1.74 15.93 15.57
C LEU A 217 -1.19 15.49 16.92
N PHE A 218 -2.07 15.27 17.91
CA PHE A 218 -1.66 14.79 19.24
C PHE A 218 -0.95 13.44 19.15
N LYS A 219 -1.50 12.50 18.39
CA LYS A 219 -0.90 11.19 18.18
C LYS A 219 0.49 11.29 17.52
N ALA A 220 0.60 12.08 16.46
CA ALA A 220 1.83 12.21 15.69
C ALA A 220 2.92 13.00 16.43
N THR A 221 2.55 13.86 17.39
CA THR A 221 3.49 14.63 18.22
C THR A 221 3.78 13.99 19.58
N THR A 222 3.17 12.84 19.91
CA THR A 222 3.48 12.08 21.14
C THR A 222 4.84 11.38 20.99
N PRO A 223 5.81 11.66 21.89
CA PRO A 223 7.12 11.02 21.84
C PRO A 223 7.00 9.49 21.97
N LYS A 224 7.69 8.74 21.11
CA LYS A 224 7.70 7.27 21.15
C LYS A 224 8.25 6.79 22.50
N GLY A 225 7.50 5.97 23.22
CA GLY A 225 7.88 5.43 24.53
C GLY A 225 7.45 6.26 25.73
N SER A 226 6.95 7.47 25.56
CA SER A 226 6.27 8.21 26.61
C SER A 226 4.79 7.78 26.66
N GLN A 227 4.47 6.75 27.43
CA GLN A 227 3.09 6.67 27.91
C GLN A 227 2.93 7.80 28.93
N SER A 228 2.14 8.81 28.58
CA SER A 228 1.65 9.77 29.56
C SER A 228 1.00 8.96 30.68
N ASN A 229 1.58 9.00 31.90
CA ASN A 229 0.99 8.32 33.04
C ASN A 229 -0.40 8.88 33.40
N ASP A 230 -0.74 10.05 32.84
CA ASP A 230 -2.03 10.71 33.03
C ASP A 230 -2.54 11.28 31.69
N PRO A 231 -3.52 10.65 31.05
CA PRO A 231 -4.11 11.12 29.78
C PRO A 231 -4.89 12.44 29.95
N PHE A 232 -5.11 12.92 31.17
CA PHE A 232 -5.85 14.13 31.45
C PHE A 232 -5.26 15.36 30.73
N TRP A 233 -3.93 15.52 30.80
CA TRP A 233 -3.27 16.70 30.23
C TRP A 233 -3.38 16.78 28.71
N ASP A 234 -3.20 15.67 28.04
CA ASP A 234 -3.36 15.60 26.57
C ASP A 234 -4.84 15.80 26.17
N THR A 235 -5.78 15.25 26.93
CA THR A 235 -7.21 15.45 26.67
C THR A 235 -7.61 16.90 26.87
N ALA A 236 -7.20 17.53 27.96
CA ALA A 236 -7.52 18.91 28.25
C ALA A 236 -6.85 19.88 27.24
N ALA A 237 -5.60 19.62 26.85
CA ALA A 237 -4.90 20.38 25.81
C ALA A 237 -5.59 20.23 24.44
N SER A 238 -6.13 19.04 24.13
CA SER A 238 -6.90 18.83 22.89
C SER A 238 -8.23 19.61 22.88
N MET A 239 -8.89 19.76 24.05
CA MET A 239 -10.10 20.59 24.16
C MET A 239 -9.82 22.07 23.85
N LEU A 240 -8.72 22.61 24.40
CA LEU A 240 -8.30 23.97 24.06
C LEU A 240 -8.01 24.11 22.56
N LEU A 241 -7.24 23.19 21.98
CA LEU A 241 -6.94 23.23 20.54
C LEU A 241 -8.22 23.14 19.69
N LEU A 242 -9.18 22.28 20.07
CA LEU A 242 -10.49 22.19 19.41
C LEU A 242 -11.23 23.52 19.46
N ALA A 243 -11.26 24.19 20.63
CA ALA A 243 -11.89 25.51 20.77
C ALA A 243 -11.27 26.53 19.80
N LEU A 244 -9.92 26.60 19.73
CA LEU A 244 -9.22 27.54 18.85
C LEU A 244 -9.49 27.24 17.37
N ILE A 245 -9.38 25.97 16.95
CA ILE A 245 -9.62 25.59 15.53
C ILE A 245 -11.08 25.81 15.13
N PHE A 246 -12.06 25.48 16.00
CA PHE A 246 -13.46 25.74 15.71
C PHE A 246 -13.78 27.24 15.65
N TYR A 247 -13.12 28.06 16.50
CA TYR A 247 -13.24 29.50 16.40
C TYR A 247 -12.74 30.01 15.04
N LEU A 248 -11.52 29.66 14.65
CA LEU A 248 -10.95 30.08 13.38
C LEU A 248 -11.80 29.62 12.19
N ARG A 249 -12.27 28.38 12.21
CA ARG A 249 -13.07 27.82 11.12
C ARG A 249 -14.39 28.55 10.88
N TYR A 250 -15.07 28.99 11.94
CA TYR A 250 -16.41 29.54 11.82
C TYR A 250 -16.50 31.06 11.90
N GLU A 251 -15.57 31.72 12.58
CA GLU A 251 -15.63 33.14 12.84
C GLU A 251 -14.50 33.95 12.17
N ALA A 252 -13.38 33.31 11.81
CA ALA A 252 -12.27 33.97 11.18
C ALA A 252 -12.33 33.91 9.63
N PRO A 253 -11.78 34.93 8.91
CA PRO A 253 -11.62 34.88 7.47
C PRO A 253 -10.70 33.74 7.05
N GLU A 254 -10.79 33.29 5.78
CA GLU A 254 -10.05 32.12 5.29
C GLU A 254 -8.53 32.26 5.42
N GLU A 255 -8.00 33.48 5.27
CA GLU A 255 -6.56 33.79 5.37
C GLU A 255 -6.01 33.56 6.79
N GLU A 256 -6.86 33.66 7.81
CA GLU A 256 -6.51 33.43 9.21
C GLU A 256 -6.76 31.97 9.66
N GLN A 257 -7.35 31.13 8.83
CA GLN A 257 -7.62 29.73 9.14
C GLN A 257 -6.34 28.89 8.93
N ASN A 258 -5.39 28.98 9.86
CA ASN A 258 -4.11 28.29 9.79
C ASN A 258 -3.47 28.08 11.17
N PHE A 259 -2.39 27.27 11.23
CA PHE A 259 -1.66 27.03 12.48
C PHE A 259 -0.92 28.25 13.03
N PRO A 260 -0.30 29.13 12.23
CA PRO A 260 0.23 30.40 12.74
C PRO A 260 -0.78 31.18 13.58
N MET A 261 -2.03 31.30 13.11
CA MET A 261 -3.08 31.99 13.87
C MET A 261 -3.48 31.25 15.14
N VAL A 262 -3.50 29.90 15.14
CA VAL A 262 -3.67 29.12 16.37
C VAL A 262 -2.60 29.48 17.40
N MET A 263 -1.34 29.65 16.97
CA MET A 263 -0.24 30.03 17.86
C MET A 263 -0.41 31.45 18.41
N GLU A 264 -0.87 32.40 17.61
CA GLU A 264 -1.18 33.76 18.08
C GLU A 264 -2.31 33.76 19.09
N MET A 265 -3.41 33.04 18.83
CA MET A 265 -4.51 32.89 19.78
C MET A 265 -4.04 32.25 21.10
N LEU A 266 -3.18 31.21 21.02
CA LEU A 266 -2.64 30.56 22.22
C LEU A 266 -1.78 31.53 23.05
N ARG A 267 -1.00 32.39 22.42
CA ARG A 267 -0.22 33.45 23.09
C ARG A 267 -1.11 34.50 23.70
N ALA A 268 -2.19 34.89 23.02
CA ALA A 268 -3.18 35.86 23.51
C ALA A 268 -3.98 35.33 24.72
N GLY A 269 -3.96 34.02 24.97
CA GLY A 269 -4.64 33.38 26.09
C GLY A 269 -3.79 33.26 27.36
N GLU A 270 -2.87 34.21 27.66
CA GLU A 270 -2.04 34.18 28.85
C GLU A 270 -2.87 34.01 30.14
N VAL A 271 -2.52 33.01 30.96
CA VAL A 271 -3.14 32.79 32.28
C VAL A 271 -2.23 33.32 33.38
N ARG A 272 -2.78 34.17 34.26
CA ARG A 272 -2.10 34.70 35.44
C ARG A 272 -2.53 33.95 36.70
N GLU A 273 -1.59 33.37 37.42
CA GLU A 273 -1.86 32.64 38.67
C GLU A 273 -2.08 33.56 39.88
N ASP A 274 -1.63 34.82 39.80
CA ASP A 274 -1.66 35.83 40.85
C ASP A 274 -2.93 36.72 40.82
N ASP A 275 -3.74 36.61 39.76
CA ASP A 275 -4.95 37.39 39.59
C ASP A 275 -6.10 36.53 39.00
N ASP A 276 -6.93 36.01 39.86
CA ASP A 276 -8.11 35.19 39.47
C ASP A 276 -9.18 35.97 38.68
N GLN A 277 -9.07 37.30 38.62
CA GLN A 277 -10.02 38.16 37.85
C GLN A 277 -9.42 38.60 36.50
N TYR A 278 -8.20 38.22 36.22
CA TYR A 278 -7.55 38.56 34.96
C TYR A 278 -8.26 37.87 33.80
N GLN A 279 -8.73 38.65 32.84
CA GLN A 279 -9.23 38.19 31.56
C GLN A 279 -8.21 38.44 30.46
N SER A 280 -7.80 37.41 29.80
CA SER A 280 -6.90 37.49 28.63
C SER A 280 -7.68 37.98 27.38
N PRO A 281 -6.99 38.53 26.37
CA PRO A 281 -7.63 38.86 25.08
C PRO A 281 -8.36 37.66 24.45
N LEU A 282 -7.90 36.45 24.71
CA LEU A 282 -8.58 35.22 24.25
C LEU A 282 -9.91 35.01 25.00
N ASP A 283 -9.94 35.26 26.33
CA ASP A 283 -11.16 35.14 27.12
C ASP A 283 -12.23 36.13 26.62
N GLU A 284 -11.83 37.39 26.38
CA GLU A 284 -12.75 38.40 25.83
C GLU A 284 -13.30 38.01 24.45
N LEU A 285 -12.46 37.35 23.62
CA LEU A 285 -12.85 36.89 22.29
C LEU A 285 -13.95 35.83 22.38
N PHE A 286 -13.78 34.84 23.26
CA PHE A 286 -14.75 33.78 23.49
C PHE A 286 -16.02 34.28 24.22
N GLU A 287 -15.90 35.24 25.12
CA GLU A 287 -17.05 35.87 25.78
C GLU A 287 -17.93 36.62 24.78
N ARG A 288 -17.34 37.37 23.84
CA ARG A 288 -18.08 38.03 22.75
C ARG A 288 -18.79 37.00 21.87
N LEU A 289 -18.13 35.87 21.57
CA LEU A 289 -18.77 34.81 20.80
C LEU A 289 -19.90 34.15 21.58
N GLU A 290 -19.75 33.95 22.89
CA GLU A 290 -20.78 33.41 23.76
C GLU A 290 -22.00 34.32 23.80
N MET A 291 -21.83 35.65 23.91
CA MET A 291 -22.92 36.62 23.85
C MET A 291 -23.67 36.56 22.52
N LYS A 292 -22.97 36.30 21.41
CA LYS A 292 -23.53 36.17 20.07
C LYS A 292 -24.24 34.83 19.86
N ASN A 293 -23.64 33.74 20.30
CA ASN A 293 -24.13 32.36 20.14
C ASN A 293 -23.64 31.45 21.29
N PRO A 294 -24.40 31.33 22.38
CA PRO A 294 -24.03 30.49 23.54
C PRO A 294 -23.89 29.01 23.21
N GLU A 295 -24.54 28.52 22.14
CA GLU A 295 -24.52 27.12 21.72
C GLU A 295 -23.38 26.84 20.71
N HIS A 296 -22.54 27.83 20.40
CA HIS A 296 -21.44 27.66 19.45
C HIS A 296 -20.45 26.59 19.92
N ILE A 297 -20.05 25.69 19.03
CA ILE A 297 -19.18 24.54 19.36
C ILE A 297 -17.84 24.99 19.97
N ALA A 298 -17.23 26.04 19.46
CA ALA A 298 -16.00 26.60 20.00
C ALA A 298 -16.16 27.07 21.44
N VAL A 299 -17.29 27.73 21.78
CA VAL A 299 -17.61 28.19 23.15
C VAL A 299 -17.76 27.01 24.10
N LYS A 300 -18.40 25.92 23.67
CA LYS A 300 -18.55 24.70 24.50
C LYS A 300 -17.17 24.11 24.87
N TYR A 301 -16.29 23.91 23.88
CA TYR A 301 -14.93 23.41 24.16
C TYR A 301 -14.11 24.37 25.00
N TYR A 302 -14.25 25.68 24.78
CA TYR A 302 -13.54 26.67 25.58
C TYR A 302 -14.00 26.67 27.04
N LYS A 303 -15.30 26.59 27.30
CA LYS A 303 -15.86 26.46 28.66
C LYS A 303 -15.38 25.19 29.36
N ASP A 304 -15.36 24.06 28.66
CA ASP A 304 -14.87 22.79 29.20
C ASP A 304 -13.40 22.94 29.63
N TYR A 305 -12.57 23.56 28.80
CA TYR A 305 -11.19 23.88 29.13
C TYR A 305 -11.12 24.85 30.32
N HIS A 306 -11.88 25.96 30.30
CA HIS A 306 -11.80 27.06 31.27
C HIS A 306 -12.40 26.72 32.63
N SER A 307 -13.02 25.55 32.81
CA SER A 307 -13.60 25.10 34.09
C SER A 307 -12.57 24.79 35.19
N GLY A 308 -11.28 24.77 34.86
CA GLY A 308 -10.17 24.48 35.78
C GLY A 308 -9.71 25.70 36.60
N SER A 309 -8.88 25.47 37.62
CA SER A 309 -8.18 26.54 38.34
C SER A 309 -7.11 27.19 37.43
N ALA A 310 -6.74 28.46 37.68
CA ALA A 310 -5.71 29.17 36.92
C ALA A 310 -4.40 28.36 36.76
N LYS A 311 -3.92 27.74 37.83
CA LYS A 311 -2.77 26.84 37.79
C LYS A 311 -2.94 25.64 36.83
N THR A 312 -4.13 25.05 36.81
CA THR A 312 -4.45 23.95 35.90
C THR A 312 -4.49 24.43 34.45
N LEU A 313 -5.16 25.56 34.19
CA LEU A 313 -5.26 26.17 32.86
C LEU A 313 -3.86 26.48 32.29
N LYS A 314 -2.97 27.08 33.09
CA LYS A 314 -1.59 27.34 32.69
C LYS A 314 -0.82 26.06 32.33
N SER A 315 -0.99 25.00 33.10
CA SER A 315 -0.37 23.70 32.80
C SER A 315 -0.92 23.10 31.49
N ILE A 316 -2.21 23.25 31.22
CA ILE A 316 -2.84 22.81 29.96
C ILE A 316 -2.28 23.60 28.77
N GLN A 317 -2.16 24.95 28.90
CA GLN A 317 -1.56 25.80 27.87
C GLN A 317 -0.11 25.41 27.57
N ILE A 318 0.69 25.18 28.61
CA ILE A 318 2.08 24.72 28.44
C ILE A 318 2.13 23.38 27.72
N THR A 319 1.21 22.46 28.05
CA THR A 319 1.13 21.15 27.37
C THR A 319 0.79 21.34 25.89
N LEU A 320 -0.19 22.18 25.56
CA LEU A 320 -0.54 22.48 24.16
C LEU A 320 0.61 23.19 23.44
N ALA A 321 1.21 24.21 24.05
CA ALA A 321 2.36 24.91 23.48
C ALA A 321 3.53 23.97 23.19
N ALA A 322 3.80 22.99 24.07
CA ALA A 322 4.82 21.97 23.83
C ALA A 322 4.47 21.04 22.65
N ARG A 323 3.19 20.71 22.43
CA ARG A 323 2.75 19.93 21.26
C ARG A 323 2.88 20.71 19.95
N LEU A 324 2.69 22.02 20.00
CA LEU A 324 2.71 22.92 18.85
C LEU A 324 4.04 23.68 18.69
N GLU A 325 5.07 23.39 19.51
CA GLU A 325 6.33 24.15 19.53
C GLU A 325 6.99 24.34 18.16
N LYS A 326 6.87 23.34 17.28
CA LYS A 326 7.46 23.36 15.94
C LYS A 326 6.88 24.46 15.06
N PHE A 327 5.61 24.83 15.27
CA PHE A 327 4.97 25.92 14.52
C PHE A 327 5.48 27.32 14.92
N ASN A 328 6.34 27.43 15.94
CA ASN A 328 7.06 28.67 16.23
C ASN A 328 8.20 28.96 15.25
N LEU A 329 8.62 27.94 14.45
CA LEU A 329 9.64 28.13 13.44
C LEU A 329 9.03 28.86 12.24
N SER A 330 9.66 29.97 11.83
CA SER A 330 9.16 30.80 10.72
C SER A 330 8.97 30.02 9.42
N SER A 331 9.87 29.07 9.13
CA SER A 331 9.78 28.21 7.94
C SER A 331 8.55 27.29 7.96
N LEU A 332 8.23 26.68 9.12
CA LEU A 332 7.06 25.84 9.25
C LEU A 332 5.76 26.66 9.32
N ALA A 333 5.79 27.81 9.96
CA ALA A 333 4.67 28.75 9.98
C ALA A 333 4.31 29.20 8.56
N ALA A 334 5.30 29.64 7.77
CA ALA A 334 5.10 30.00 6.37
C ALA A 334 4.58 28.84 5.52
N LEU A 335 5.14 27.64 5.71
CA LEU A 335 4.73 26.43 5.00
C LEU A 335 3.25 26.06 5.24
N THR A 336 2.71 26.36 6.44
CA THR A 336 1.35 25.98 6.85
C THR A 336 0.34 27.14 6.84
N ALA A 337 0.75 28.32 6.36
CA ALA A 337 -0.11 29.50 6.29
C ALA A 337 -1.10 29.44 5.13
N THR A 338 -0.69 28.93 3.96
CA THR A 338 -1.49 28.83 2.74
C THR A 338 -1.44 27.42 2.18
N ASP A 339 -2.20 27.13 1.11
CA ASP A 339 -2.25 25.80 0.48
C ASP A 339 -2.01 25.86 -1.03
N ASP A 340 -0.96 25.17 -1.48
CA ASP A 340 -0.64 24.97 -2.91
C ASP A 340 -0.86 23.52 -3.35
N LEU A 341 -1.19 22.60 -2.41
CA LEU A 341 -1.23 21.17 -2.70
C LEU A 341 -2.51 20.69 -3.38
N ASP A 342 -3.65 21.39 -3.21
CA ASP A 342 -4.94 21.04 -3.82
C ASP A 342 -5.16 19.51 -3.88
N LEU A 343 -5.25 18.87 -2.70
CA LEU A 343 -5.27 17.41 -2.56
C LEU A 343 -6.37 16.70 -3.39
N PRO A 344 -7.59 17.27 -3.53
CA PRO A 344 -8.63 16.64 -4.36
C PRO A 344 -8.23 16.44 -5.81
N SER A 345 -7.44 17.34 -6.38
CA SER A 345 -7.05 17.31 -7.80
C SER A 345 -6.25 16.06 -8.21
N LEU A 346 -5.61 15.37 -7.24
CA LEU A 346 -4.92 14.10 -7.51
C LEU A 346 -5.87 13.03 -8.07
N GLY A 347 -7.14 13.05 -7.65
CA GLY A 347 -8.16 12.12 -8.16
C GLY A 347 -8.78 12.54 -9.50
N GLU A 348 -8.54 13.77 -9.97
CA GLU A 348 -9.20 14.38 -11.13
C GLU A 348 -8.28 14.54 -12.34
N ARG A 349 -7.01 14.84 -12.12
CA ARG A 349 -6.00 15.06 -13.15
C ARG A 349 -4.68 14.40 -12.78
N LYS A 350 -3.73 14.40 -13.70
CA LYS A 350 -2.40 13.81 -13.44
C LYS A 350 -1.56 14.74 -12.58
N VAL A 351 -1.45 14.41 -11.31
CA VAL A 351 -0.61 15.10 -10.34
C VAL A 351 0.38 14.12 -9.74
N ALA A 352 1.60 14.56 -9.49
CA ALA A 352 2.61 13.82 -8.74
C ALA A 352 3.00 14.65 -7.51
N LEU A 353 2.52 14.23 -6.35
CA LEU A 353 2.83 14.83 -5.06
C LEU A 353 3.99 14.08 -4.41
N PHE A 354 5.08 14.78 -4.15
CA PHE A 354 6.23 14.25 -3.42
C PHE A 354 6.29 14.84 -2.01
N ALA A 355 6.37 13.99 -1.00
CA ALA A 355 6.65 14.37 0.37
C ALA A 355 8.12 14.01 0.69
N LEU A 356 8.98 15.02 0.71
CA LEU A 356 10.40 14.85 1.01
C LEU A 356 10.60 14.91 2.52
N ILE A 357 11.16 13.87 3.10
CA ILE A 357 11.45 13.79 4.52
C ILE A 357 12.94 13.53 4.75
N PRO A 358 13.55 14.12 5.80
CA PRO A 358 14.91 13.74 6.17
C PRO A 358 14.98 12.27 6.59
N ASP A 359 16.03 11.55 6.22
CA ASP A 359 16.23 10.15 6.59
C ASP A 359 16.73 9.96 8.03
N ASN A 360 17.31 10.99 8.61
CA ASN A 360 17.94 11.00 9.94
C ASN A 360 17.19 11.84 10.98
N ASP A 361 16.14 12.56 10.58
CA ASP A 361 15.32 13.39 11.47
C ASP A 361 13.82 13.14 11.23
N THR A 362 13.11 12.78 12.29
CA THR A 362 11.66 12.53 12.26
C THR A 362 10.83 13.67 12.84
N SER A 363 11.46 14.80 13.17
CA SER A 363 10.84 15.91 13.91
C SER A 363 9.62 16.51 13.21
N TYR A 364 9.59 16.50 11.89
CA TYR A 364 8.50 17.07 11.08
C TYR A 364 7.59 16.02 10.44
N ASN A 365 7.81 14.73 10.70
CA ASN A 365 7.02 13.65 10.10
C ASN A 365 5.56 13.67 10.54
N PHE A 366 5.22 14.38 11.62
CA PHE A 366 3.84 14.60 12.03
C PHE A 366 3.02 15.32 10.94
N LEU A 367 3.62 16.27 10.22
CA LEU A 367 2.94 17.00 9.15
C LEU A 367 2.61 16.07 7.98
N VAL A 368 3.53 15.17 7.62
CA VAL A 368 3.28 14.14 6.61
C VAL A 368 2.19 13.16 7.06
N SER A 369 2.13 12.83 8.34
CA SER A 369 1.08 11.98 8.91
C SER A 369 -0.31 12.62 8.78
N ILE A 370 -0.42 13.93 9.02
CA ILE A 370 -1.64 14.71 8.81
C ILE A 370 -1.99 14.73 7.31
N LEU A 371 -1.00 15.01 6.44
CA LEU A 371 -1.17 15.03 4.98
C LEU A 371 -1.75 13.71 4.46
N TYR A 372 -1.17 12.56 4.84
CA TYR A 372 -1.67 11.26 4.39
C TYR A 372 -3.09 10.98 4.88
N THR A 373 -3.40 11.34 6.12
CA THR A 373 -4.76 11.19 6.66
C THR A 373 -5.75 12.01 5.85
N GLN A 374 -5.43 13.28 5.59
CA GLN A 374 -6.29 14.15 4.79
C GLN A 374 -6.37 13.72 3.32
N LEU A 375 -5.28 13.23 2.72
CA LEU A 375 -5.30 12.66 1.38
C LEU A 375 -6.31 11.52 1.26
N PHE A 376 -6.29 10.53 2.17
CA PHE A 376 -7.26 9.45 2.12
C PHE A 376 -8.69 9.96 2.31
N GLN A 377 -8.91 10.88 3.24
CA GLN A 377 -10.22 11.48 3.48
C GLN A 377 -10.73 12.22 2.25
N GLN A 378 -9.92 13.10 1.66
CA GLN A 378 -10.30 13.91 0.50
C GLN A 378 -10.58 13.05 -0.74
N LEU A 379 -9.70 12.08 -1.03
CA LEU A 379 -9.87 11.20 -2.18
C LEU A 379 -11.08 10.28 -2.03
N PHE A 380 -11.35 9.76 -0.84
CA PHE A 380 -12.52 8.91 -0.59
C PHE A 380 -13.81 9.72 -0.63
N TYR A 381 -13.81 10.90 -0.01
CA TYR A 381 -14.95 11.82 -0.09
C TYR A 381 -15.27 12.20 -1.54
N LEU A 382 -14.24 12.54 -2.32
CA LEU A 382 -14.36 12.89 -3.73
C LEU A 382 -14.93 11.73 -4.55
N ALA A 383 -14.40 10.52 -4.35
CA ALA A 383 -14.88 9.32 -5.01
C ALA A 383 -16.35 9.06 -4.70
N ASP A 384 -16.73 9.10 -3.43
CA ASP A 384 -18.06 8.70 -2.99
C ASP A 384 -19.14 9.75 -3.31
N HIS A 385 -18.85 11.05 -3.15
CA HIS A 385 -19.85 12.11 -3.29
C HIS A 385 -19.89 12.74 -4.69
N LYS A 386 -18.75 12.89 -5.36
CA LYS A 386 -18.70 13.54 -6.68
C LYS A 386 -18.72 12.55 -7.85
N TYR A 387 -18.08 11.38 -7.68
CA TYR A 387 -17.86 10.44 -8.78
C TYR A 387 -18.54 9.07 -8.62
N GLY A 388 -19.54 8.96 -7.73
CA GLY A 388 -20.34 7.76 -7.59
C GLY A 388 -19.55 6.52 -7.14
N GLY A 389 -18.58 6.70 -6.26
CA GLY A 389 -17.77 5.66 -5.64
C GLY A 389 -16.42 5.39 -6.31
N ARG A 390 -16.01 6.21 -7.31
CA ARG A 390 -14.77 5.93 -8.06
C ARG A 390 -14.14 7.19 -8.63
N LEU A 391 -12.85 7.38 -8.38
CA LEU A 391 -12.08 8.48 -8.97
C LEU A 391 -11.91 8.31 -10.49
N PRO A 392 -11.93 9.41 -11.27
CA PRO A 392 -11.65 9.38 -12.70
C PRO A 392 -10.19 9.06 -13.02
N VAL A 393 -9.25 9.47 -12.17
CA VAL A 393 -7.83 9.15 -12.27
C VAL A 393 -7.42 8.25 -11.11
N HIS A 394 -6.74 7.15 -11.44
CA HIS A 394 -6.20 6.26 -10.41
C HIS A 394 -5.08 6.95 -9.63
N VAL A 395 -5.13 6.88 -8.29
CA VAL A 395 -4.10 7.46 -7.41
C VAL A 395 -3.28 6.35 -6.77
N HIS A 396 -1.98 6.36 -7.02
CA HIS A 396 -1.05 5.38 -6.47
C HIS A 396 -0.14 5.99 -5.41
N PHE A 397 -0.24 5.50 -4.18
CA PHE A 397 0.65 5.87 -3.08
C PHE A 397 1.90 4.98 -3.12
N LEU A 398 3.06 5.58 -3.27
CA LEU A 398 4.35 4.92 -3.21
C LEU A 398 5.06 5.37 -1.94
N MET A 399 5.03 4.52 -0.92
CA MET A 399 5.51 4.84 0.42
C MET A 399 6.90 4.22 0.63
N ASP A 400 7.95 4.90 0.14
CA ASP A 400 9.33 4.46 0.39
C ASP A 400 9.70 4.80 1.85
N GLU A 401 10.33 3.85 2.54
CA GLU A 401 10.58 3.92 3.98
C GLU A 401 9.32 4.19 4.84
N PHE A 402 8.27 3.45 4.55
CA PHE A 402 6.97 3.52 5.22
C PHE A 402 7.04 3.62 6.77
N ALA A 403 8.07 3.05 7.38
CA ALA A 403 8.26 3.06 8.83
C ALA A 403 8.51 4.45 9.45
N ASN A 404 8.81 5.45 8.64
CA ASN A 404 9.14 6.80 9.13
C ASN A 404 7.91 7.69 9.33
N VAL A 405 6.72 7.26 8.90
CA VAL A 405 5.48 8.04 9.01
C VAL A 405 4.47 7.34 9.91
N SER A 406 3.85 8.08 10.82
CA SER A 406 2.74 7.59 11.63
C SER A 406 1.45 7.67 10.81
N LEU A 407 0.82 6.54 10.54
CA LEU A 407 -0.45 6.46 9.84
C LEU A 407 -1.61 6.26 10.83
N PRO A 408 -2.88 6.46 10.40
CA PRO A 408 -4.04 6.17 11.22
C PRO A 408 -4.05 4.72 11.72
N ASP A 409 -4.54 4.48 12.95
CA ASP A 409 -4.64 3.14 13.52
C ASP A 409 -5.49 2.19 12.67
N ASP A 410 -6.50 2.74 11.99
CA ASP A 410 -7.38 2.01 11.08
C ASP A 410 -6.83 1.88 9.66
N PHE A 411 -5.51 1.95 9.46
CA PHE A 411 -4.90 1.87 8.12
C PHE A 411 -5.23 0.58 7.39
N ASP A 412 -5.37 -0.53 8.09
CA ASP A 412 -5.82 -1.81 7.52
C ASP A 412 -7.25 -1.72 6.95
N LYS A 413 -8.16 -0.97 7.61
CA LYS A 413 -9.51 -0.70 7.09
C LYS A 413 -9.46 0.21 5.86
N ILE A 414 -8.59 1.22 5.88
CA ILE A 414 -8.36 2.12 4.73
C ILE A 414 -7.92 1.29 3.52
N LEU A 415 -6.95 0.37 3.68
CA LEU A 415 -6.50 -0.53 2.62
C LEU A 415 -7.63 -1.36 2.01
N SER A 416 -8.54 -1.86 2.85
CA SER A 416 -9.64 -2.73 2.41
C SER A 416 -10.62 -2.04 1.45
N VAL A 417 -10.77 -0.72 1.53
CA VAL A 417 -11.72 0.08 0.74
C VAL A 417 -11.11 0.83 -0.45
N MET A 418 -9.78 0.89 -0.54
CA MET A 418 -9.05 1.62 -1.59
C MET A 418 -9.41 1.17 -3.00
N ARG A 419 -9.49 -0.15 -3.22
CA ARG A 419 -9.72 -0.76 -4.54
C ARG A 419 -10.97 -0.21 -5.23
N SER A 420 -12.09 -0.08 -4.52
CA SER A 420 -13.35 0.39 -5.08
C SER A 420 -13.25 1.83 -5.58
N ARG A 421 -12.41 2.64 -4.96
CA ARG A 421 -12.25 4.08 -5.19
C ARG A 421 -11.13 4.45 -6.17
N GLU A 422 -10.49 3.48 -6.85
CA GLU A 422 -9.31 3.68 -7.72
C GLU A 422 -8.10 4.25 -6.97
N VAL A 423 -7.91 3.82 -5.75
CA VAL A 423 -6.72 4.15 -4.96
C VAL A 423 -5.92 2.88 -4.71
N SER A 424 -4.60 2.97 -4.73
CA SER A 424 -3.70 1.86 -4.41
C SER A 424 -2.45 2.33 -3.69
N VAL A 425 -1.77 1.40 -3.03
CA VAL A 425 -0.55 1.69 -2.28
C VAL A 425 0.53 0.63 -2.54
N SER A 426 1.77 1.07 -2.57
CA SER A 426 2.96 0.24 -2.45
C SER A 426 3.67 0.59 -1.15
N ILE A 427 3.59 -0.32 -0.19
CA ILE A 427 4.24 -0.20 1.13
C ILE A 427 5.64 -0.79 1.01
N ILE A 428 6.68 0.06 1.14
CA ILE A 428 8.06 -0.36 0.98
C ILE A 428 8.76 -0.33 2.34
N LEU A 429 9.31 -1.48 2.74
CA LEU A 429 9.90 -1.72 4.05
C LEU A 429 11.30 -2.36 3.91
N GLN A 430 12.12 -2.20 4.94
CA GLN A 430 13.41 -2.88 5.00
C GLN A 430 13.27 -4.34 5.45
N ASN A 431 12.35 -4.61 6.37
CA ASN A 431 12.07 -5.94 6.91
C ASN A 431 10.65 -6.01 7.50
N LEU A 432 10.19 -7.22 7.78
CA LEU A 432 8.86 -7.46 8.35
C LEU A 432 8.75 -6.97 9.80
N ALA A 433 9.85 -6.91 10.55
CA ALA A 433 9.84 -6.44 11.94
C ALA A 433 9.42 -4.96 12.03
N GLN A 434 9.74 -4.13 11.03
CA GLN A 434 9.27 -2.74 10.97
C GLN A 434 7.73 -2.66 10.92
N LEU A 435 7.10 -3.49 10.09
CA LEU A 435 5.62 -3.51 9.99
C LEU A 435 4.99 -4.00 11.30
N LYS A 436 5.59 -5.02 11.93
CA LYS A 436 5.13 -5.55 13.22
C LYS A 436 5.28 -4.55 14.35
N ALA A 437 6.33 -3.73 14.35
CA ALA A 437 6.55 -2.69 15.36
C ALA A 437 5.55 -1.53 15.22
N LEU A 438 5.15 -1.18 13.98
CA LEU A 438 4.17 -0.11 13.72
C LEU A 438 2.74 -0.54 14.01
N PHE A 439 2.39 -1.80 13.70
CA PHE A 439 1.03 -2.33 13.74
C PHE A 439 1.01 -3.70 14.43
N GLU A 440 1.30 -3.72 15.74
CA GLU A 440 1.46 -4.97 16.53
C GLU A 440 0.35 -6.00 16.29
N LYS A 441 -0.91 -5.56 16.21
CA LYS A 441 -2.08 -6.43 16.05
C LYS A 441 -2.63 -6.47 14.62
N GLN A 442 -2.35 -5.45 13.79
CA GLN A 442 -2.95 -5.29 12.47
C GLN A 442 -1.99 -5.66 11.32
N TRP A 443 -0.71 -5.97 11.59
CA TRP A 443 0.27 -6.25 10.54
C TRP A 443 -0.16 -7.41 9.62
N GLU A 444 -0.79 -8.45 10.16
CA GLU A 444 -1.32 -9.57 9.37
C GLU A 444 -2.50 -9.13 8.49
N SER A 445 -3.37 -8.25 9.01
CA SER A 445 -4.47 -7.67 8.25
C SER A 445 -3.95 -6.82 7.10
N ILE A 446 -2.91 -6.02 7.32
CA ILE A 446 -2.24 -5.21 6.29
C ILE A 446 -1.66 -6.12 5.20
N MET A 447 -0.89 -7.15 5.57
CA MET A 447 -0.35 -8.12 4.62
C MET A 447 -1.47 -8.86 3.86
N GLY A 448 -2.55 -9.24 4.55
CA GLY A 448 -3.70 -9.93 3.97
C GLY A 448 -4.52 -9.07 2.99
N ASN A 449 -4.53 -7.75 3.18
CA ASN A 449 -5.19 -6.80 2.29
C ASN A 449 -4.39 -6.53 1.00
N CYS A 450 -3.09 -6.84 0.98
CA CYS A 450 -2.24 -6.67 -0.19
C CYS A 450 -2.22 -7.95 -1.03
N ASP A 451 -2.70 -7.87 -2.28
CA ASP A 451 -2.69 -9.02 -3.20
C ASP A 451 -1.29 -9.36 -3.72
N GLU A 452 -0.34 -8.45 -3.57
CA GLU A 452 1.01 -8.56 -4.08
C GLU A 452 2.03 -8.43 -2.93
N PHE A 453 2.93 -9.39 -2.81
CA PHE A 453 4.07 -9.32 -1.91
C PHE A 453 5.36 -9.58 -2.69
N LEU A 454 6.29 -8.62 -2.68
CA LEU A 454 7.56 -8.67 -3.38
C LEU A 454 8.72 -8.66 -2.38
N TYR A 455 9.51 -9.72 -2.38
CA TYR A 455 10.72 -9.85 -1.58
C TYR A 455 11.97 -9.65 -2.44
N LEU A 456 12.77 -8.65 -2.09
CA LEU A 456 13.97 -8.24 -2.82
C LEU A 456 15.30 -8.68 -2.17
N GLY A 457 15.21 -9.49 -1.12
CA GLY A 457 16.38 -9.89 -0.34
C GLY A 457 16.57 -9.06 0.93
N GLY A 458 17.28 -9.59 1.90
CA GLY A 458 17.54 -8.94 3.20
C GLY A 458 18.24 -9.89 4.16
N ASN A 459 18.51 -9.43 5.39
CA ASN A 459 19.24 -10.20 6.41
C ASN A 459 18.45 -10.47 7.69
N GLU A 460 17.15 -10.13 7.72
CA GLU A 460 16.32 -10.28 8.92
C GLU A 460 15.69 -11.68 8.96
N GLN A 461 15.99 -12.44 10.04
CA GLN A 461 15.59 -13.84 10.18
C GLN A 461 14.09 -14.08 10.17
N GLY A 462 13.30 -13.17 10.78
CA GLY A 462 11.84 -13.28 10.81
C GLY A 462 11.23 -13.17 9.39
N THR A 463 11.78 -12.30 8.55
CA THR A 463 11.38 -12.19 7.14
C THR A 463 11.73 -13.46 6.36
N HIS A 464 12.93 -14.03 6.56
CA HIS A 464 13.31 -15.27 5.86
C HIS A 464 12.38 -16.43 6.19
N LYS A 465 12.05 -16.60 7.48
CA LYS A 465 11.09 -17.63 7.92
C LYS A 465 9.72 -17.41 7.28
N TYR A 466 9.22 -16.19 7.35
CA TYR A 466 7.92 -15.83 6.75
C TYR A 466 7.86 -16.13 5.25
N VAL A 467 8.89 -15.72 4.49
CA VAL A 467 8.98 -16.01 3.04
C VAL A 467 9.04 -17.51 2.77
N SER A 468 9.85 -18.28 3.51
CA SER A 468 9.95 -19.73 3.38
C SER A 468 8.62 -20.43 3.67
N GLU A 469 7.90 -20.00 4.72
CA GLU A 469 6.58 -20.52 5.06
C GLU A 469 5.55 -20.24 3.98
N LEU A 470 5.55 -19.04 3.39
CA LEU A 470 4.68 -18.68 2.26
C LEU A 470 4.97 -19.48 0.99
N LEU A 471 6.23 -19.82 0.74
CA LEU A 471 6.63 -20.68 -0.38
C LEU A 471 6.06 -22.08 -0.25
N GLY A 472 5.91 -22.57 0.98
CA GLY A 472 5.35 -23.88 1.29
C GLY A 472 6.30 -25.04 0.99
N LYS A 473 5.76 -26.28 1.15
CA LYS A 473 6.54 -27.52 0.98
C LYS A 473 6.26 -28.15 -0.38
N ALA A 474 7.32 -28.69 -0.98
CA ALA A 474 7.27 -29.55 -2.16
C ALA A 474 7.59 -31.00 -1.76
N THR A 475 6.99 -31.97 -2.44
CA THR A 475 7.38 -33.37 -2.31
C THR A 475 8.63 -33.59 -3.15
N ILE A 476 9.67 -34.14 -2.54
CA ILE A 476 10.91 -34.53 -3.20
C ILE A 476 11.15 -36.05 -3.03
N ASP A 477 11.71 -36.66 -4.07
CA ASP A 477 12.15 -38.05 -4.02
C ASP A 477 13.54 -38.12 -3.39
N THR A 478 13.66 -38.89 -2.32
CA THR A 478 14.95 -39.15 -1.64
C THR A 478 15.32 -40.61 -1.79
N ASN A 479 16.53 -40.86 -2.27
CA ASN A 479 17.06 -42.21 -2.37
C ASN A 479 18.11 -42.43 -1.29
N THR A 480 17.88 -43.41 -0.42
CA THR A 480 18.86 -43.84 0.58
C THR A 480 19.55 -45.10 0.06
N TYR A 481 20.88 -45.06 -0.04
CA TYR A 481 21.71 -46.19 -0.46
C TYR A 481 22.31 -46.85 0.77
N GLY A 482 21.97 -48.10 1.02
CA GLY A 482 22.62 -48.94 2.03
C GLY A 482 23.55 -49.94 1.36
N LYS A 483 24.88 -49.86 1.66
CA LYS A 483 25.85 -50.87 1.23
C LYS A 483 26.39 -51.59 2.45
N SER A 484 26.08 -52.87 2.58
CA SER A 484 26.68 -53.76 3.61
C SER A 484 27.93 -54.41 3.02
N THR A 485 29.08 -54.22 3.65
CA THR A 485 30.34 -54.86 3.30
C THR A 485 30.57 -56.08 4.20
N GLY A 486 29.94 -57.21 3.88
CA GLY A 486 30.13 -58.52 4.53
C GLY A 486 30.19 -59.62 3.48
N HIS A 487 30.48 -60.88 3.89
CA HIS A 487 30.67 -62.04 3.01
C HIS A 487 29.46 -62.35 2.07
N SER A 488 28.29 -61.72 2.29
CA SER A 488 27.16 -61.67 1.37
C SER A 488 26.67 -60.23 1.30
N GLY A 489 27.41 -59.36 0.58
CA GLY A 489 27.12 -57.96 0.42
C GLY A 489 25.72 -57.75 -0.17
N ASN A 490 24.85 -57.07 0.58
CA ASN A 490 23.52 -56.75 0.12
C ASN A 490 23.45 -55.26 -0.23
N TYR A 491 22.93 -54.95 -1.42
CA TYR A 491 22.70 -53.58 -1.90
C TYR A 491 21.22 -53.31 -1.83
N SER A 492 20.79 -52.39 -0.95
CA SER A 492 19.39 -51.99 -0.89
C SER A 492 19.26 -50.52 -1.27
N THR A 493 18.36 -50.22 -2.19
CA THR A 493 17.96 -48.88 -2.53
C THR A 493 16.56 -48.66 -1.98
N ASN A 494 16.41 -47.73 -1.06
CA ASN A 494 15.11 -47.38 -0.50
C ASN A 494 14.69 -46.05 -1.13
N TYR A 495 13.52 -46.05 -1.80
CA TYR A 495 12.89 -44.88 -2.38
C TYR A 495 11.89 -44.34 -1.34
N GLN A 496 12.09 -43.11 -0.90
CA GLN A 496 11.23 -42.45 0.05
C GLN A 496 10.88 -41.04 -0.44
N ASN A 497 9.59 -40.70 -0.38
CA ASN A 497 9.14 -39.34 -0.62
C ASN A 497 9.17 -38.56 0.70
N THR A 498 9.71 -37.36 0.68
CA THR A 498 9.75 -36.48 1.84
C THR A 498 9.31 -35.07 1.46
N GLY A 499 8.81 -34.32 2.45
CA GLY A 499 8.44 -32.91 2.27
C GLY A 499 9.65 -32.01 2.53
N ARG A 500 9.98 -31.15 1.58
CA ARG A 500 10.99 -30.08 1.76
C ARG A 500 10.36 -28.73 1.44
N GLU A 501 10.73 -27.70 2.18
CA GLU A 501 10.39 -26.33 1.83
C GLU A 501 10.92 -26.01 0.43
N LEU A 502 10.13 -25.28 -0.39
CA LEU A 502 10.51 -24.91 -1.76
C LEU A 502 11.82 -24.10 -1.76
N MET A 503 12.01 -23.24 -0.75
CA MET A 503 13.28 -22.68 -0.30
C MET A 503 13.30 -22.65 1.23
N THR A 504 14.38 -23.13 1.82
CA THR A 504 14.58 -23.02 3.26
C THR A 504 14.89 -21.56 3.66
N PRO A 505 14.72 -21.16 4.94
CA PRO A 505 15.09 -19.82 5.38
C PRO A 505 16.52 -19.43 5.06
N ASP A 506 17.46 -20.38 5.08
CA ASP A 506 18.86 -20.15 4.73
C ASP A 506 19.02 -19.89 3.22
N GLU A 507 18.30 -20.62 2.38
CA GLU A 507 18.28 -20.39 0.93
C GLU A 507 17.65 -19.04 0.58
N VAL A 508 16.59 -18.64 1.31
CA VAL A 508 15.98 -17.30 1.16
C VAL A 508 16.97 -16.20 1.54
N ARG A 509 17.78 -16.42 2.61
CA ARG A 509 18.85 -15.48 3.00
C ARG A 509 19.94 -15.35 1.94
N MET A 510 20.25 -16.44 1.27
CA MET A 510 21.30 -16.50 0.22
C MET A 510 20.76 -16.15 -1.18
N LEU A 511 19.54 -15.59 -1.29
CA LEU A 511 18.98 -15.17 -2.57
C LEU A 511 19.94 -14.22 -3.30
N ASP A 512 20.36 -14.60 -4.51
CA ASP A 512 21.21 -13.75 -5.36
C ASP A 512 20.50 -12.40 -5.59
N ASN A 513 21.26 -11.30 -5.43
CA ASN A 513 20.73 -9.94 -5.52
C ASN A 513 20.10 -9.58 -6.89
N ARG A 514 20.29 -10.37 -7.91
CA ARG A 514 19.63 -10.22 -9.23
C ARG A 514 18.17 -10.63 -9.20
N TYR A 515 17.77 -11.51 -8.27
CA TYR A 515 16.45 -12.12 -8.22
C TYR A 515 15.56 -11.51 -7.15
N ALA A 516 14.27 -11.66 -7.36
CA ALA A 516 13.20 -11.34 -6.42
C ALA A 516 12.23 -12.50 -6.31
N ILE A 517 11.57 -12.63 -5.17
CA ILE A 517 10.48 -13.59 -4.97
C ILE A 517 9.18 -12.80 -4.92
N LEU A 518 8.26 -13.15 -5.82
CA LEU A 518 6.98 -12.48 -5.96
C LEU A 518 5.84 -13.44 -5.60
N PHE A 519 4.97 -12.99 -4.70
CA PHE A 519 3.72 -13.66 -4.37
C PHE A 519 2.54 -12.82 -4.88
N ILE A 520 1.61 -13.47 -5.54
CA ILE A 520 0.34 -12.88 -5.97
C ILE A 520 -0.77 -13.77 -5.42
N ARG A 521 -1.74 -13.20 -4.71
CA ARG A 521 -2.83 -13.96 -4.10
C ARG A 521 -3.50 -14.90 -5.10
N GLY A 522 -3.55 -16.22 -4.79
CA GLY A 522 -4.16 -17.26 -5.62
C GLY A 522 -3.35 -17.70 -6.82
N GLU A 523 -2.11 -17.26 -6.94
CA GLU A 523 -1.13 -17.78 -7.91
C GLU A 523 0.04 -18.46 -7.18
N ARG A 524 0.81 -19.26 -7.89
CA ARG A 524 2.05 -19.85 -7.37
C ARG A 524 3.13 -18.78 -7.27
N PRO A 525 4.02 -18.87 -6.27
CA PRO A 525 5.14 -17.93 -6.12
C PRO A 525 6.04 -17.94 -7.35
N ILE A 526 6.66 -16.80 -7.63
CA ILE A 526 7.54 -16.61 -8.78
C ILE A 526 8.92 -16.21 -8.29
N LEU A 527 9.94 -16.87 -8.79
CA LEU A 527 11.32 -16.42 -8.73
C LEU A 527 11.66 -15.79 -10.08
N ASP A 528 11.97 -14.49 -10.11
CA ASP A 528 12.25 -13.75 -11.34
C ASP A 528 13.32 -12.69 -11.10
N GLU A 529 13.91 -12.19 -12.17
CA GLU A 529 14.89 -11.10 -12.09
C GLU A 529 14.23 -9.80 -11.63
N LYS A 530 14.93 -9.00 -10.85
CA LYS A 530 14.54 -7.63 -10.52
C LYS A 530 14.46 -6.81 -11.80
N PHE A 531 13.56 -5.82 -11.82
CA PHE A 531 13.40 -4.98 -13.00
C PHE A 531 14.66 -4.14 -13.25
N ASP A 532 15.27 -4.28 -14.42
CA ASP A 532 16.40 -3.46 -14.84
C ASP A 532 15.90 -2.10 -15.34
N ILE A 533 16.13 -1.04 -14.56
CA ILE A 533 15.70 0.32 -14.89
C ILE A 533 16.20 0.81 -16.24
N LEU A 534 17.41 0.38 -16.67
CA LEU A 534 18.01 0.77 -17.95
C LEU A 534 17.23 0.21 -19.15
N LYS A 535 16.40 -0.81 -18.95
CA LYS A 535 15.53 -1.37 -19.99
C LYS A 535 14.16 -0.68 -20.07
N HIS A 536 13.92 0.32 -19.22
CA HIS A 536 12.65 1.04 -19.27
C HIS A 536 12.61 2.00 -20.48
N PRO A 537 11.49 2.03 -21.25
CA PRO A 537 11.39 2.90 -22.45
C PRO A 537 11.62 4.39 -22.19
N ASN A 538 11.31 4.86 -20.99
CA ASN A 538 11.42 6.27 -20.60
C ASN A 538 12.75 6.58 -19.87
N VAL A 539 13.71 5.66 -19.81
CA VAL A 539 14.94 5.86 -19.04
C VAL A 539 15.72 7.11 -19.46
N GLY A 540 15.73 7.44 -20.75
CA GLY A 540 16.43 8.63 -21.26
C GLY A 540 15.92 9.98 -20.71
N LEU A 541 14.74 9.99 -20.07
CA LEU A 541 14.19 11.18 -19.40
C LEU A 541 14.52 11.22 -17.89
N THR A 542 15.27 10.25 -17.38
CA THR A 542 15.68 10.15 -15.98
C THR A 542 17.19 10.30 -15.84
N THR A 543 17.67 10.61 -14.66
CA THR A 543 19.11 10.69 -14.38
C THR A 543 19.83 9.36 -14.58
N ASP A 544 19.16 8.23 -14.37
CA ASP A 544 19.69 6.89 -14.66
C ASP A 544 20.00 6.68 -16.15
N GLY A 545 19.33 7.41 -17.05
CA GLY A 545 19.56 7.41 -18.51
C GLY A 545 20.23 8.68 -19.02
N ASN A 546 20.94 9.42 -18.17
CA ASN A 546 21.58 10.72 -18.47
C ASN A 546 20.60 11.84 -18.82
N GLY A 547 19.32 11.75 -18.41
CA GLY A 547 18.36 12.84 -18.45
C GLY A 547 18.71 13.94 -17.42
N LYS A 548 18.03 15.07 -17.54
CA LYS A 548 18.23 16.19 -16.59
C LYS A 548 17.67 15.82 -15.22
N PRO A 549 18.40 16.12 -14.13
CA PRO A 549 17.82 16.04 -12.79
C PRO A 549 16.70 17.07 -12.64
N TYR A 550 15.67 16.70 -11.89
CA TYR A 550 14.63 17.66 -11.52
C TYR A 550 15.17 18.62 -10.46
N LEU A 551 15.08 19.92 -10.73
CA LEU A 551 15.45 20.97 -9.80
C LEU A 551 14.17 21.55 -9.21
N HIS A 552 13.94 21.20 -7.95
CA HIS A 552 12.83 21.73 -7.17
C HIS A 552 13.17 23.11 -6.61
N GLY A 553 12.20 24.03 -6.57
CA GLY A 553 12.33 25.34 -5.95
C GLY A 553 12.50 26.53 -6.91
N ALA A 554 12.39 26.31 -8.24
CA ALA A 554 12.11 27.36 -9.20
C ALA A 554 10.58 27.62 -9.33
N VAL A 555 9.83 27.40 -8.25
CA VAL A 555 8.41 27.76 -8.22
C VAL A 555 8.37 29.27 -8.09
N ASP A 556 7.79 29.94 -9.10
CA ASP A 556 7.32 31.32 -8.94
C ASP A 556 6.36 31.29 -7.74
N ARG A 557 6.85 31.64 -6.58
CA ARG A 557 6.02 31.91 -5.40
C ARG A 557 5.27 33.19 -5.69
N ALA A 558 4.18 33.08 -6.41
CA ALA A 558 3.25 34.20 -6.65
C ALA A 558 2.50 34.59 -5.36
N VAL A 559 2.95 34.18 -4.20
CA VAL A 559 2.40 34.60 -2.91
C VAL A 559 3.53 34.78 -1.91
N ALA A 560 3.92 36.04 -1.75
CA ALA A 560 4.33 36.64 -0.52
C ALA A 560 5.17 35.77 0.44
N SER A 561 6.45 35.56 0.14
CA SER A 561 7.38 35.82 1.21
C SER A 561 7.30 37.33 1.47
N ILE A 562 6.44 37.74 2.39
CA ILE A 562 6.61 39.04 3.01
C ILE A 562 7.86 38.88 3.89
N SER A 563 9.05 38.87 3.28
CA SER A 563 10.24 39.30 3.97
C SER A 563 10.09 40.81 4.02
N LEU A 564 9.72 41.29 5.19
CA LEU A 564 9.68 42.75 5.49
C LEU A 564 11.02 43.44 5.23
N GLY A 565 12.03 42.75 4.69
CA GLY A 565 13.33 43.27 4.34
C GLY A 565 13.59 43.50 2.86
N ASP A 566 13.04 42.62 1.98
CA ASP A 566 13.37 42.69 0.55
C ASP A 566 12.38 43.52 -0.28
N SER A 567 11.19 43.80 0.27
CA SER A 567 10.16 44.55 -0.45
C SER A 567 10.40 46.06 -0.52
N LEU A 568 11.35 46.58 0.25
CA LEU A 568 11.66 48.02 0.20
C LEU A 568 12.77 48.36 -0.79
N GLU A 569 13.64 47.40 -1.15
CA GLU A 569 14.72 47.67 -2.12
C GLU A 569 14.23 47.46 -3.58
N ASP A 570 13.27 46.56 -3.83
CA ASP A 570 12.74 46.33 -5.17
C ASP A 570 11.64 47.32 -5.60
N GLU A 571 10.89 47.92 -4.65
CA GLU A 571 9.92 48.98 -4.97
C GLU A 571 10.56 50.30 -5.41
N PHE A 572 11.85 50.51 -5.08
CA PHE A 572 12.61 51.71 -5.50
C PHE A 572 13.44 51.48 -6.77
N ALA A 573 13.46 50.25 -7.30
CA ALA A 573 14.17 49.94 -8.55
C ALA A 573 13.26 49.98 -9.81
N ASP A 574 12.04 50.47 -9.68
CA ASP A 574 11.12 50.53 -10.81
C ASP A 574 11.38 51.81 -11.65
N ASP A 575 11.85 51.61 -12.86
CA ASP A 575 12.09 52.67 -13.88
C ASP A 575 10.86 53.58 -14.14
N SER A 576 9.67 53.27 -13.56
CA SER A 576 8.48 54.10 -13.66
C SER A 576 8.54 55.43 -12.92
N LEU A 577 9.43 55.56 -11.92
CA LEU A 577 9.59 56.80 -11.17
C LEU A 577 10.40 57.85 -11.93
N GLU A 578 11.29 57.47 -12.87
CA GLU A 578 11.98 58.41 -13.75
C GLU A 578 11.02 59.09 -14.72
N SER A 579 9.86 58.51 -15.03
CA SER A 579 8.85 59.09 -15.91
C SER A 579 8.00 60.20 -15.29
N GLU A 580 8.00 60.34 -13.94
CA GLU A 580 7.21 61.36 -13.23
C GLU A 580 8.02 62.57 -12.74
N GLY A 581 9.33 62.65 -13.08
CA GLY A 581 10.13 63.85 -12.85
C GLY A 581 10.63 64.06 -11.41
N TYR A 582 10.76 62.99 -10.63
CA TYR A 582 11.43 63.03 -9.32
C TYR A 582 12.91 62.65 -9.49
N GLU A 583 13.81 63.59 -9.15
CA GLU A 583 15.24 63.32 -9.06
C GLU A 583 15.52 62.67 -7.72
N LEU A 584 16.15 61.47 -7.73
CA LEU A 584 16.70 60.88 -6.52
C LEU A 584 17.90 61.68 -6.05
N LEU A 585 17.84 62.23 -4.84
CA LEU A 585 18.93 62.94 -4.22
C LEU A 585 20.07 61.97 -3.89
N SER A 586 21.28 62.28 -4.27
CA SER A 586 22.46 61.51 -3.88
C SER A 586 22.76 61.72 -2.41
N ASP A 587 23.55 60.82 -1.82
CA ASP A 587 23.99 60.96 -0.39
C ASP A 587 24.72 62.29 -0.13
N GLU A 588 25.40 62.83 -1.13
CA GLU A 588 26.06 64.17 -1.08
C GLU A 588 25.03 65.30 -1.03
N ASP A 589 23.91 65.18 -1.76
CA ASP A 589 22.82 66.16 -1.73
C ASP A 589 22.07 66.15 -0.39
N LEU A 590 21.94 64.98 0.23
CA LEU A 590 21.36 64.82 1.56
C LEU A 590 22.23 65.42 2.65
N GLU A 591 23.57 65.28 2.59
CA GLU A 591 24.51 65.92 3.52
C GLU A 591 24.51 67.44 3.36
N GLU A 592 24.40 68.00 2.17
CA GLU A 592 24.26 69.44 1.94
C GLU A 592 22.95 70.01 2.52
N ILE A 593 21.86 69.26 2.41
CA ILE A 593 20.58 69.67 2.99
C ILE A 593 20.62 69.65 4.52
N ILE A 594 21.23 68.62 5.12
CA ILE A 594 21.37 68.52 6.59
C ILE A 594 22.22 69.65 7.11
N GLN A 595 23.38 69.99 6.49
CA GLN A 595 24.22 71.12 6.88
C GLN A 595 23.55 72.49 6.73
N LYS A 596 22.52 72.60 5.94
CA LYS A 596 21.80 73.88 5.71
C LYS A 596 20.68 74.13 6.74
N TYR A 597 20.31 73.08 7.52
CA TYR A 597 19.28 73.18 8.54
C TYR A 597 19.77 72.92 9.98
N GLU A 598 21.10 72.66 10.21
CA GLU A 598 21.79 72.80 11.45
C GLU A 598 22.31 74.23 11.56
#